data_3bf79c03992c8d64062827f6bb3b1471
#
_entry.id   3bf79c03992c8d64062827f6bb3b1471
#
_cell.length_a   1.000
_cell.length_b   1.000
_cell.length_c   1.000
_cell.angle_alpha   90.00
_cell.angle_beta   90.00
_cell.angle_gamma   90.00
#
_symmetry.space_group_name_H-M   'P 1'
#
loop_
_entity.id
_entity.type
_entity.pdbx_description
1 polymer ?
#
loop_
_entity_poly.entity_id
_entity_poly.type
_entity_poly.pdbx_seq_one_letter_code
_entity_poly.pdbx_strand_id
1 'polypeptide(L)'
;MSDPLRIPAHGDLDFLALGALVHRLDSGVYPFHKAQSCAIHVSGGEFNTAANLADCFGLRTAVATAMVDYPVGDLIAERVRAMGVRPFYRRFAHDGARGPNMATVYSDRGQGVRAP
;
A
#
# COMPACT_ATOMS: atom_id res chain seq x y z
N MET A 1 -15.41 4.01 -37.12
CA MET A 1 -16.08 3.71 -35.83
C MET A 1 -15.09 2.94 -34.97
N SER A 2 -14.78 3.45 -33.79
CA SER A 2 -14.01 2.68 -32.82
C SER A 2 -14.86 1.50 -32.33
N ASP A 3 -14.27 0.30 -32.27
CA ASP A 3 -14.93 -0.85 -31.66
C ASP A 3 -15.29 -0.51 -30.21
N PRO A 4 -16.53 -0.79 -29.79
CA PRO A 4 -16.90 -0.55 -28.40
C PRO A 4 -16.07 -1.43 -27.48
N LEU A 5 -15.60 -0.87 -26.37
CA LEU A 5 -14.93 -1.61 -25.32
C LEU A 5 -15.81 -2.79 -24.89
N ARG A 6 -15.33 -4.00 -25.12
CA ARG A 6 -16.01 -5.22 -24.67
C ARG A 6 -15.58 -5.52 -23.24
N ILE A 7 -16.34 -5.04 -22.28
CA ILE A 7 -16.12 -5.34 -20.87
C ILE A 7 -16.95 -6.57 -20.54
N PRO A 8 -16.34 -7.67 -20.06
CA PRO A 8 -17.08 -8.86 -19.63
C PRO A 8 -18.06 -8.50 -18.51
N ALA A 9 -19.27 -9.06 -18.59
CA ALA A 9 -20.28 -8.87 -17.55
C ALA A 9 -19.89 -9.58 -16.23
N HIS A 10 -19.01 -10.58 -16.30
CA HIS A 10 -18.55 -11.37 -15.17
C HIS A 10 -17.03 -11.51 -15.21
N GLY A 11 -16.39 -11.42 -14.05
CA GLY A 11 -14.97 -11.61 -13.86
C GLY A 11 -14.67 -12.00 -12.40
N ASP A 12 -13.45 -12.44 -12.13
CA ASP A 12 -13.02 -12.80 -10.79
C ASP A 12 -12.83 -11.57 -9.89
N LEU A 13 -12.55 -10.43 -10.50
CA LEU A 13 -12.28 -9.17 -9.80
C LEU A 13 -13.21 -8.07 -10.31
N ASP A 14 -13.61 -7.21 -9.40
CA ASP A 14 -14.33 -5.97 -9.72
C ASP A 14 -13.35 -4.82 -9.97
N PHE A 15 -12.17 -4.89 -9.35
CA PHE A 15 -11.15 -3.85 -9.46
C PHE A 15 -9.74 -4.44 -9.30
N LEU A 16 -8.84 -4.07 -10.19
CA LEU A 16 -7.41 -4.38 -10.10
C LEU A 16 -6.61 -3.08 -10.10
N ALA A 17 -5.87 -2.84 -9.03
CA ALA A 17 -4.95 -1.72 -8.92
C ALA A 17 -3.54 -2.12 -9.36
N LEU A 18 -2.91 -1.26 -10.13
CA LEU A 18 -1.51 -1.39 -10.53
C LEU A 18 -0.73 -0.21 -9.97
N GLY A 19 0.09 -0.44 -8.97
CA GLY A 19 0.82 0.64 -8.30
C GLY A 19 1.74 0.14 -7.19
N ALA A 20 2.43 1.06 -6.55
CA ALA A 20 3.38 0.76 -5.48
C ALA A 20 2.72 0.70 -4.11
N LEU A 21 3.16 -0.25 -3.30
CA LEU A 21 2.89 -0.28 -1.87
C LEU A 21 4.00 0.47 -1.13
N VAL A 22 3.62 1.23 -0.13
CA VAL A 22 4.56 1.98 0.70
C VAL A 22 4.26 1.73 2.17
N HIS A 23 5.29 1.78 3.01
CA HIS A 23 5.09 1.91 4.44
C HIS A 23 5.33 3.36 4.84
N ARG A 24 4.37 3.91 5.54
CA ARG A 24 4.36 5.29 5.98
C ARG A 24 4.65 5.34 7.48
N LEU A 25 5.68 6.10 7.85
CA LEU A 25 6.03 6.36 9.23
C LEU A 25 5.40 7.67 9.68
N ASP A 26 4.62 7.61 10.75
CA ASP A 26 3.88 8.74 11.30
C ASP A 26 4.33 8.98 12.73
N SER A 27 4.96 10.11 12.96
CA SER A 27 5.45 10.51 14.29
C SER A 27 4.37 11.08 15.21
N GLY A 28 3.12 11.15 14.74
CA GLY A 28 2.02 11.70 15.51
C GLY A 28 2.14 13.22 15.71
N VAL A 29 1.98 13.65 16.94
CA VAL A 29 2.04 15.08 17.30
C VAL A 29 3.46 15.64 17.41
N TYR A 30 4.46 14.76 17.46
CA TYR A 30 5.86 15.18 17.59
C TYR A 30 6.51 15.37 16.22
N PRO A 31 7.36 16.39 16.03
CA PRO A 31 8.19 16.48 14.85
C PRO A 31 9.21 15.33 14.83
N PHE A 32 9.63 14.89 13.65
CA PHE A 32 10.51 13.71 13.52
C PHE A 32 11.78 13.80 14.34
N HIS A 33 12.42 14.99 14.44
CA HIS A 33 13.66 15.18 15.20
C HIS A 33 13.49 15.02 16.71
N LYS A 34 12.27 14.97 17.21
CA LYS A 34 11.94 14.75 18.63
C LYS A 34 11.16 13.47 18.87
N ALA A 35 10.78 12.77 17.82
CA ALA A 35 10.00 11.54 17.92
C ALA A 35 10.89 10.38 18.41
N GLN A 36 10.36 9.59 19.33
CA GLN A 36 11.01 8.36 19.81
C GLN A 36 10.35 7.11 19.22
N SER A 37 9.23 7.27 18.57
CA SER A 37 8.47 6.18 17.93
C SER A 37 7.64 6.72 16.80
N CYS A 38 7.26 5.82 15.90
CA CYS A 38 6.36 6.11 14.79
C CYS A 38 5.32 5.01 14.68
N ALA A 39 4.09 5.39 14.36
CA ALA A 39 3.11 4.45 13.84
C ALA A 39 3.49 4.07 12.41
N ILE A 40 3.27 2.81 12.04
CA ILE A 40 3.52 2.31 10.70
C ILE A 40 2.19 2.06 10.02
N HIS A 41 1.96 2.75 8.91
CA HIS A 41 0.79 2.55 8.08
C HIS A 41 1.21 2.06 6.70
N VAL A 42 0.46 1.10 6.17
CA VAL A 42 0.64 0.66 4.78
C VAL A 42 -0.31 1.44 3.90
N SER A 43 0.20 2.00 2.83
CA SER A 43 -0.56 2.80 1.89
C SER A 43 0.00 2.69 0.47
N GLY A 44 -0.51 3.49 -0.39
CA GLY A 44 -0.25 3.57 -1.82
C GLY A 44 -1.53 4.06 -2.48
N GLY A 45 -1.47 5.01 -3.39
CA GLY A 45 -2.68 5.62 -3.96
C GLY A 45 -3.65 4.60 -4.53
N GLU A 46 -3.14 3.70 -5.34
CA GLU A 46 -3.91 2.63 -5.98
C GLU A 46 -4.38 1.59 -4.97
N PHE A 47 -3.51 1.22 -4.02
CA PHE A 47 -3.87 0.32 -2.94
C PHE A 47 -4.95 0.91 -2.03
N ASN A 48 -4.87 2.20 -1.70
CA ASN A 48 -5.89 2.86 -0.89
C ASN A 48 -7.28 2.77 -1.55
N THR A 49 -7.35 2.93 -2.86
CA THR A 49 -8.59 2.74 -3.61
C THR A 49 -9.09 1.30 -3.52
N ALA A 50 -8.23 0.33 -3.78
CA ALA A 50 -8.58 -1.10 -3.70
C ALA A 50 -9.06 -1.48 -2.29
N ALA A 51 -8.35 -1.00 -1.27
CA ALA A 51 -8.68 -1.27 0.13
C ALA A 51 -10.06 -0.70 0.53
N ASN A 52 -10.34 0.53 0.14
CA ASN A 52 -11.65 1.14 0.41
C ASN A 52 -12.79 0.43 -0.34
N LEU A 53 -12.58 0.05 -1.59
CA LEU A 53 -13.58 -0.70 -2.35
C LEU A 53 -13.85 -2.08 -1.74
N ALA A 54 -12.83 -2.75 -1.22
CA ALA A 54 -12.99 -4.03 -0.54
C ALA A 54 -13.67 -3.87 0.83
N ASP A 55 -13.13 -3.00 1.67
CA ASP A 55 -13.55 -2.86 3.07
C ASP A 55 -14.92 -2.19 3.20
N CYS A 56 -15.13 -1.08 2.49
CA CYS A 56 -16.38 -0.31 2.60
C CYS A 56 -17.51 -0.83 1.73
N PHE A 57 -17.21 -1.40 0.56
CA PHE A 57 -18.21 -1.79 -0.43
C PHE A 57 -18.29 -3.30 -0.67
N GLY A 58 -17.40 -4.08 -0.06
CA GLY A 58 -17.38 -5.53 -0.24
C GLY A 58 -17.06 -6.00 -1.65
N LEU A 59 -16.36 -5.19 -2.44
CA LEU A 59 -15.97 -5.54 -3.80
C LEU A 59 -14.76 -6.47 -3.80
N ARG A 60 -14.64 -7.28 -4.84
CA ARG A 60 -13.51 -8.16 -5.07
C ARG A 60 -12.39 -7.37 -5.70
N THR A 61 -11.41 -6.98 -4.89
CA THR A 61 -10.31 -6.13 -5.33
C THR A 61 -8.97 -6.83 -5.25
N ALA A 62 -8.04 -6.37 -6.06
CA ALA A 62 -6.67 -6.86 -6.07
C ALA A 62 -5.68 -5.73 -6.31
N VAL A 63 -4.43 -5.97 -5.95
CA VAL A 63 -3.29 -5.13 -6.27
C VAL A 63 -2.20 -5.95 -6.94
N ALA A 64 -1.70 -5.46 -8.07
CA ALA A 64 -0.54 -6.01 -8.76
C ALA A 64 0.64 -5.07 -8.57
N THR A 65 1.72 -5.57 -7.94
CA THR A 65 2.84 -4.73 -7.52
C THR A 65 4.11 -5.53 -7.27
N ALA A 66 5.22 -4.82 -7.05
CA ALA A 66 6.46 -5.41 -6.58
C ALA A 66 6.44 -5.62 -5.07
N MET A 67 7.05 -6.69 -4.60
CA MET A 67 7.21 -7.02 -3.18
C MET A 67 8.63 -7.49 -2.91
N VAL A 68 9.20 -7.04 -1.82
CA VAL A 68 10.53 -7.45 -1.38
C VAL A 68 10.41 -8.44 -0.22
N ASP A 69 11.19 -9.52 -0.30
CA ASP A 69 11.16 -10.60 0.70
C ASP A 69 12.07 -10.25 1.90
N TYR A 70 11.57 -9.43 2.81
CA TYR A 70 12.22 -9.06 4.07
C TYR A 70 11.15 -8.60 5.08
N PRO A 71 11.50 -8.37 6.38
CA PRO A 71 10.48 -8.11 7.41
C PRO A 71 9.51 -6.97 7.13
N VAL A 72 9.95 -5.90 6.48
CA VAL A 72 9.05 -4.79 6.10
C VAL A 72 8.09 -5.23 5.01
N GLY A 73 8.54 -6.04 4.05
CA GLY A 73 7.68 -6.63 3.05
C GLY A 73 6.60 -7.52 3.67
N ASP A 74 6.96 -8.34 4.66
CA ASP A 74 6.02 -9.19 5.39
C ASP A 74 4.96 -8.38 6.11
N LEU A 75 5.36 -7.29 6.77
CA LEU A 75 4.44 -6.36 7.43
C LEU A 75 3.44 -5.77 6.42
N ILE A 76 3.94 -5.33 5.27
CA ILE A 76 3.10 -4.77 4.20
C ILE A 76 2.11 -5.82 3.69
N ALA A 77 2.59 -7.05 3.43
CA ALA A 77 1.75 -8.14 2.94
C ALA A 77 0.63 -8.51 3.94
N GLU A 78 0.91 -8.51 5.23
CA GLU A 78 -0.11 -8.73 6.26
C GLU A 78 -1.21 -7.66 6.23
N ARG A 79 -0.83 -6.40 6.11
CA ARG A 79 -1.79 -5.30 6.05
C ARG A 79 -2.65 -5.35 4.79
N VAL A 80 -2.06 -5.71 3.65
CA VAL A 80 -2.81 -5.89 2.41
C VAL A 80 -3.88 -6.98 2.57
N ARG A 81 -3.52 -8.12 3.16
CA ARG A 81 -4.47 -9.21 3.44
C ARG A 81 -5.57 -8.77 4.41
N ALA A 82 -5.20 -8.06 5.47
CA ALA A 82 -6.15 -7.60 6.48
C ALA A 82 -7.23 -6.68 5.91
N MET A 83 -6.91 -5.94 4.83
CA MET A 83 -7.88 -5.09 4.13
C MET A 83 -8.74 -5.82 3.10
N GLY A 84 -8.55 -7.13 2.93
CA GLY A 84 -9.32 -7.93 2.00
C GLY A 84 -8.92 -7.75 0.53
N VAL A 85 -7.76 -7.20 0.26
CA VAL A 85 -7.23 -6.99 -1.09
C VAL A 85 -6.39 -8.20 -1.51
N ARG A 86 -6.71 -8.79 -2.65
CA ARG A 86 -5.96 -9.91 -3.19
C ARG A 86 -4.63 -9.44 -3.79
N PRO A 87 -3.47 -10.01 -3.39
CA PRO A 87 -2.19 -9.58 -3.93
C PRO A 87 -1.78 -10.40 -5.17
N PHE A 88 -1.15 -9.71 -6.12
CA PHE A 88 -0.36 -10.29 -7.20
C PHE A 88 1.03 -9.67 -7.13
N TYR A 89 1.99 -10.37 -6.53
CA TYR A 89 3.32 -9.83 -6.29
C TYR A 89 4.35 -10.37 -7.27
N ARG A 90 5.13 -9.46 -7.86
CA ARG A 90 6.44 -9.80 -8.37
C ARG A 90 7.45 -9.67 -7.23
N ARG A 91 8.01 -10.78 -6.80
CA ARG A 91 8.88 -10.83 -5.62
C ARG A 91 10.34 -10.58 -5.99
N PHE A 92 11.03 -9.85 -5.11
CA PHE A 92 12.45 -9.56 -5.20
C PHE A 92 13.13 -10.04 -3.93
N ALA A 93 14.25 -10.75 -4.10
CA ALA A 93 15.00 -11.30 -2.98
C ALA A 93 15.73 -10.21 -2.18
N HIS A 94 15.88 -10.46 -0.88
CA HIS A 94 16.66 -9.65 0.04
C HIS A 94 17.37 -10.57 1.02
N ASP A 95 18.67 -10.36 1.28
CA ASP A 95 19.45 -11.25 2.15
C ASP A 95 19.45 -10.82 3.63
N GLY A 96 18.69 -9.81 3.97
CA GLY A 96 18.63 -9.21 5.32
C GLY A 96 19.57 -8.01 5.51
N ALA A 97 20.58 -7.89 4.68
CA ALA A 97 21.53 -6.77 4.70
C ALA A 97 21.55 -5.98 3.38
N ARG A 98 21.33 -6.69 2.27
CA ARG A 98 21.38 -6.12 0.92
C ARG A 98 20.18 -6.58 0.08
N GLY A 99 19.69 -5.68 -0.74
CA GLY A 99 18.60 -5.90 -1.66
C GLY A 99 17.81 -4.61 -1.89
N PRO A 100 16.79 -4.66 -2.74
CA PRO A 100 15.88 -3.54 -2.90
C PRO A 100 15.07 -3.34 -1.61
N ASN A 101 14.56 -2.14 -1.41
CA ASN A 101 13.69 -1.81 -0.28
C ASN A 101 12.28 -1.47 -0.77
N MET A 102 11.30 -1.76 0.08
CA MET A 102 9.97 -1.19 -0.10
C MET A 102 10.02 0.32 0.13
N ALA A 103 9.22 1.07 -0.61
CA ALA A 103 9.19 2.51 -0.49
C ALA A 103 8.77 2.97 0.91
N THR A 104 9.48 3.94 1.46
CA THR A 104 9.20 4.55 2.76
C THR A 104 8.69 5.97 2.58
N VAL A 105 7.63 6.31 3.28
CA VAL A 105 7.09 7.66 3.35
C VAL A 105 7.15 8.16 4.78
N TYR A 106 7.75 9.32 4.98
CA TYR A 106 7.73 10.01 6.26
C TYR A 106 6.57 11.00 6.27
N SER A 107 5.66 10.83 7.22
CA SER A 107 4.47 11.66 7.35
C SER A 107 4.62 12.58 8.56
N ASP A 108 4.72 13.88 8.31
CA ASP A 108 4.64 14.91 9.35
C ASP A 108 3.29 15.62 9.21
N ARG A 109 2.48 15.56 10.26
CA ARG A 109 1.12 16.11 10.22
C ARG A 109 1.08 17.64 10.22
N GLY A 110 2.16 18.30 10.64
CA GLY A 110 2.18 19.74 10.81
C GLY A 110 1.12 20.23 11.79
N GLN A 111 1.49 20.56 13.03
CA GLN A 111 0.55 21.00 14.05
C GLN A 111 0.89 22.38 14.59
N GLY A 112 -0.15 23.13 14.96
CA GLY A 112 0.00 24.50 15.41
C GLY A 112 0.50 25.39 14.28
N VAL A 113 1.63 26.07 14.52
CA VAL A 113 2.28 26.92 13.52
C VAL A 113 3.28 26.15 12.63
N ARG A 114 3.42 24.85 12.83
CA ARG A 114 4.32 24.01 12.06
C ARG A 114 3.67 23.55 10.76
N ALA A 115 4.33 23.76 9.65
CA ALA A 115 3.92 23.19 8.37
C ALA A 115 4.22 21.68 8.35
N PRO A 116 3.46 20.92 7.58
CA PRO A 116 3.73 19.50 7.33
C PRO A 116 5.06 19.28 6.61
#